data_8ebe3dae8b68ae21f1e1c2316b282c4d
#
_entry.id   8ebe3dae8b68ae21f1e1c2316b282c4d
#
_cell.length_a   1.000
_cell.length_b   1.000
_cell.length_c   1.000
_cell.angle_alpha   90.00
_cell.angle_beta   90.00
_cell.angle_gamma   90.00
#
_symmetry.space_group_name_H-M   'P 1'
#
loop_
_entity.id
_entity.type
_entity.pdbx_description
1 polymer ?
#
loop_
_entity_poly.entity_id
_entity_poly.type
_entity_poly.pdbx_seq_one_letter_code
_entity_poly.pdbx_strand_id
1 'polypeptide(L)'
;MKKLIILLGIVLMPMFAEAQVAKFKAMFTLNFIRYIGWPETAKQGDFVVGVVRDKELADWLRDQSAGKKFGFQDVVIKEFRSAEEISDCQVVYISANVNYAKYAADITNKVKKETLIITEAEGATNSGSMINFVVREDKLKFELHKGNASKSGI
;
A
#
# COMPACT_ATOMS: atom_id res chain seq x y z
N MET A 1 -31.38 25.77 -16.55
CA MET A 1 -31.38 24.78 -15.45
C MET A 1 -30.88 23.40 -15.91
N LYS A 2 -31.36 22.83 -16.98
CA LYS A 2 -30.91 21.49 -17.45
C LYS A 2 -29.40 21.42 -17.81
N LYS A 3 -28.83 22.50 -18.40
CA LYS A 3 -27.39 22.56 -18.75
C LYS A 3 -26.47 22.66 -17.53
N LEU A 4 -26.92 23.29 -16.44
CA LEU A 4 -26.17 23.44 -15.19
C LEU A 4 -26.06 22.11 -14.44
N ILE A 5 -27.14 21.30 -14.49
CA ILE A 5 -27.17 19.96 -13.86
C ILE A 5 -26.19 19.00 -14.57
N ILE A 6 -26.09 19.07 -15.91
CA ILE A 6 -25.15 18.25 -16.68
C ILE A 6 -23.69 18.63 -16.36
N LEU A 7 -23.41 19.93 -16.22
CA LEU A 7 -22.06 20.40 -15.89
C LEU A 7 -21.64 19.98 -14.47
N LEU A 8 -22.56 20.02 -13.51
CA LEU A 8 -22.32 19.56 -12.15
C LEU A 8 -22.07 18.03 -12.08
N GLY A 9 -22.77 17.26 -12.90
CA GLY A 9 -22.58 15.79 -12.98
C GLY A 9 -21.19 15.42 -13.53
N ILE A 10 -20.66 16.18 -14.48
CA ILE A 10 -19.33 15.92 -15.09
C ILE A 10 -18.19 16.24 -14.11
N VAL A 11 -18.35 17.25 -13.26
CA VAL A 11 -17.33 17.62 -12.24
C VAL A 11 -17.22 16.61 -11.11
N LEU A 12 -18.28 15.86 -10.81
CA LEU A 12 -18.30 14.86 -9.73
C LEU A 12 -17.77 13.47 -10.16
N MET A 13 -17.73 13.17 -11.47
CA MET A 13 -17.28 11.86 -11.96
C MET A 13 -15.83 11.46 -11.62
N PRO A 14 -14.81 12.35 -11.69
CA PRO A 14 -13.44 11.95 -11.39
C PRO A 14 -13.21 11.59 -9.90
N MET A 15 -13.91 12.23 -8.98
CA MET A 15 -13.75 11.94 -7.55
C MET A 15 -14.21 10.52 -7.15
N PHE A 16 -15.25 10.00 -7.79
CA PHE A 16 -15.72 8.62 -7.54
C PHE A 16 -14.76 7.56 -8.09
N ALA A 17 -14.06 7.86 -9.17
CA ALA A 17 -13.10 6.94 -9.76
C ALA A 17 -11.85 6.75 -8.89
N GLU A 18 -11.31 7.81 -8.30
CA GLU A 18 -10.14 7.74 -7.41
C GLU A 18 -10.44 7.01 -6.10
N ALA A 19 -11.57 7.31 -5.46
CA ALA A 19 -12.01 6.63 -4.24
C ALA A 19 -12.20 5.12 -4.46
N GLN A 20 -12.71 4.73 -5.64
CA GLN A 20 -12.88 3.33 -5.99
C GLN A 20 -11.52 2.65 -6.20
N VAL A 21 -10.54 3.33 -6.78
CA VAL A 21 -9.17 2.81 -6.95
C VAL A 21 -8.50 2.58 -5.61
N ALA A 22 -8.58 3.52 -4.66
CA ALA A 22 -8.03 3.37 -3.32
C ALA A 22 -8.67 2.18 -2.58
N LYS A 23 -9.97 1.98 -2.71
CA LYS A 23 -10.69 0.82 -2.17
C LYS A 23 -10.14 -0.50 -2.70
N PHE A 24 -9.89 -0.61 -4.01
CA PHE A 24 -9.33 -1.82 -4.62
C PHE A 24 -7.87 -2.04 -4.20
N LYS A 25 -7.04 -0.99 -4.12
CA LYS A 25 -5.68 -1.08 -3.61
C LYS A 25 -5.65 -1.61 -2.17
N ALA A 26 -6.54 -1.13 -1.31
CA ALA A 26 -6.69 -1.65 0.06
C ALA A 26 -7.05 -3.14 0.08
N MET A 27 -8.04 -3.53 -0.72
CA MET A 27 -8.47 -4.92 -0.84
C MET A 27 -7.33 -5.84 -1.32
N PHE A 28 -6.60 -5.44 -2.37
CA PHE A 28 -5.45 -6.20 -2.87
C PHE A 28 -4.34 -6.28 -1.83
N THR A 29 -4.01 -5.18 -1.15
CA THR A 29 -3.00 -5.14 -0.09
C THR A 29 -3.33 -6.14 1.02
N LEU A 30 -4.57 -6.16 1.53
CA LEU A 30 -4.99 -7.13 2.54
C LEU A 30 -4.98 -8.58 2.03
N ASN A 31 -5.26 -8.81 0.74
CA ASN A 31 -5.16 -10.12 0.14
C ASN A 31 -3.69 -10.57 0.03
N PHE A 32 -2.77 -9.71 -0.42
CA PHE A 32 -1.35 -10.05 -0.47
C PHE A 32 -0.84 -10.50 0.90
N ILE A 33 -1.19 -9.76 1.96
CA ILE A 33 -0.80 -10.08 3.33
C ILE A 33 -1.22 -11.52 3.71
N ARG A 34 -2.40 -11.96 3.28
CA ARG A 34 -2.92 -13.31 3.57
C ARG A 34 -2.21 -14.44 2.84
N TYR A 35 -1.64 -14.14 1.66
CA TYR A 35 -0.97 -15.14 0.83
C TYR A 35 0.54 -15.24 1.10
N ILE A 36 1.11 -14.33 1.89
CA ILE A 36 2.51 -14.36 2.27
C ILE A 36 2.73 -15.34 3.44
N GLY A 37 3.72 -16.19 3.32
CA GLY A 37 4.22 -17.03 4.41
C GLY A 37 5.10 -16.22 5.36
N TRP A 38 4.50 -15.49 6.27
CA TRP A 38 5.23 -14.64 7.22
C TRP A 38 6.12 -15.48 8.15
N PRO A 39 7.39 -15.07 8.37
CA PRO A 39 8.27 -15.73 9.32
C PRO A 39 7.78 -15.49 10.77
N GLU A 40 8.22 -16.34 11.70
CA GLU A 40 7.79 -16.27 13.11
C GLU A 40 8.13 -14.91 13.77
N THR A 41 9.22 -14.27 13.33
CA THR A 41 9.61 -12.93 13.78
C THR A 41 8.57 -11.85 13.47
N ALA A 42 7.83 -11.99 12.37
CA ALA A 42 6.78 -11.07 11.95
C ALA A 42 5.42 -11.33 12.63
N LYS A 43 5.28 -12.47 13.34
CA LYS A 43 4.02 -12.91 13.97
C LYS A 43 3.87 -12.51 15.44
N GLN A 44 4.70 -11.58 15.93
CA GLN A 44 4.68 -11.11 17.30
C GLN A 44 4.03 -9.72 17.40
N GLY A 45 3.18 -9.52 18.42
CA GLY A 45 2.47 -8.27 18.63
C GLY A 45 1.41 -8.00 17.58
N ASP A 46 1.12 -6.73 17.30
CA ASP A 46 0.17 -6.34 16.26
C ASP A 46 0.77 -6.51 14.86
N PHE A 47 -0.11 -6.76 13.87
CA PHE A 47 0.27 -6.74 12.47
C PHE A 47 0.12 -5.31 11.94
N VAL A 48 1.23 -4.61 11.80
CA VAL A 48 1.26 -3.19 11.43
C VAL A 48 1.40 -3.03 9.93
N VAL A 49 0.47 -2.28 9.33
CA VAL A 49 0.51 -1.79 7.94
C VAL A 49 0.77 -0.29 7.97
N GLY A 50 1.94 0.13 7.55
CA GLY A 50 2.30 1.54 7.42
C GLY A 50 1.92 2.07 6.05
N VAL A 51 1.30 3.25 5.99
CA VAL A 51 0.91 3.93 4.76
C VAL A 51 1.57 5.30 4.71
N VAL A 52 2.34 5.56 3.65
CA VAL A 52 3.06 6.84 3.50
C VAL A 52 2.33 7.73 2.52
N ARG A 53 1.83 8.88 3.03
CA ARG A 53 1.21 9.97 2.27
C ARG A 53 -0.03 9.55 1.44
N ASP A 54 -0.82 8.63 1.96
CA ASP A 54 -2.12 8.27 1.37
C ASP A 54 -3.16 8.01 2.47
N LYS A 55 -3.80 9.08 2.92
CA LYS A 55 -4.82 8.99 3.96
C LYS A 55 -6.04 8.19 3.50
N GLU A 56 -6.44 8.35 2.25
CA GLU A 56 -7.63 7.67 1.72
C GLU A 56 -7.43 6.14 1.72
N LEU A 57 -6.27 5.68 1.26
CA LEU A 57 -5.90 4.27 1.33
C LEU A 57 -5.85 3.77 2.78
N ALA A 58 -5.29 4.57 3.70
CA ALA A 58 -5.23 4.21 5.11
C ALA A 58 -6.63 4.05 5.72
N ASP A 59 -7.56 4.93 5.38
CA ASP A 59 -8.95 4.86 5.82
C ASP A 59 -9.65 3.61 5.28
N TRP A 60 -9.48 3.28 3.99
CA TRP A 60 -10.00 2.04 3.41
C TRP A 60 -9.40 0.78 4.03
N LEU A 61 -8.09 0.78 4.33
CA LEU A 61 -7.43 -0.34 5.01
C LEU A 61 -8.01 -0.54 6.41
N ARG A 62 -8.25 0.54 7.19
CA ARG A 62 -8.88 0.47 8.51
C ARG A 62 -10.28 -0.11 8.42
N ASP A 63 -11.09 0.43 7.50
CA ASP A 63 -12.48 -0.02 7.31
C ASP A 63 -12.53 -1.51 6.94
N GLN A 64 -11.75 -1.93 5.96
CA GLN A 64 -11.76 -3.30 5.47
C GLN A 64 -11.09 -4.30 6.43
N SER A 65 -10.21 -3.87 7.33
CA SER A 65 -9.58 -4.72 8.34
C SER A 65 -10.26 -4.69 9.70
N ALA A 66 -11.26 -3.84 9.91
CA ALA A 66 -11.95 -3.70 11.18
C ALA A 66 -12.47 -5.05 11.71
N GLY A 67 -12.08 -5.38 12.95
CA GLY A 67 -12.46 -6.64 13.61
C GLY A 67 -11.83 -7.91 13.00
N LYS A 68 -10.89 -7.77 12.05
CA LYS A 68 -10.17 -8.89 11.45
C LYS A 68 -8.79 -9.06 12.07
N LYS A 69 -8.30 -10.29 12.05
CA LYS A 69 -6.96 -10.66 12.49
C LYS A 69 -6.17 -11.31 11.35
N PHE A 70 -4.85 -11.16 11.37
CA PHE A 70 -3.94 -12.02 10.62
C PHE A 70 -3.30 -13.03 11.57
N GLY A 71 -3.72 -14.30 11.45
CA GLY A 71 -3.42 -15.28 12.48
C GLY A 71 -4.02 -14.86 13.83
N PHE A 72 -3.18 -14.59 14.82
CA PHE A 72 -3.58 -14.11 16.15
C PHE A 72 -3.38 -12.60 16.34
N GLN A 73 -2.79 -11.91 15.37
CA GLN A 73 -2.41 -10.49 15.46
C GLN A 73 -3.59 -9.59 15.11
N ASP A 74 -3.79 -8.53 15.88
CA ASP A 74 -4.68 -7.44 15.49
C ASP A 74 -4.04 -6.60 14.39
N VAL A 75 -4.86 -6.14 13.43
CA VAL A 75 -4.37 -5.32 12.33
C VAL A 75 -4.37 -3.85 12.74
N VAL A 76 -3.21 -3.22 12.68
CA VAL A 76 -3.03 -1.80 13.01
C VAL A 76 -2.56 -1.05 11.76
N ILE A 77 -3.29 0.01 11.39
CA ILE A 77 -2.92 0.88 10.26
C ILE A 77 -2.25 2.14 10.81
N LYS A 78 -0.98 2.36 10.45
CA LYS A 78 -0.22 3.57 10.78
C LYS A 78 -0.09 4.46 9.56
N GLU A 79 -0.29 5.76 9.74
CA GLU A 79 -0.02 6.76 8.70
C GLU A 79 1.31 7.44 8.97
N PHE A 80 2.11 7.60 7.91
CA PHE A 80 3.37 8.34 7.91
C PHE A 80 3.27 9.52 6.94
N ARG A 81 3.70 10.70 7.38
CA ARG A 81 3.69 11.93 6.58
C ARG A 81 4.82 11.96 5.55
N SER A 82 5.88 11.19 5.80
CA SER A 82 7.04 11.10 4.94
C SER A 82 7.77 9.75 5.10
N ALA A 83 8.71 9.47 4.21
CA ALA A 83 9.54 8.26 4.30
C ALA A 83 10.42 8.24 5.55
N GLU A 84 10.80 9.41 6.06
CA GLU A 84 11.63 9.56 7.26
C GLU A 84 10.89 9.13 8.55
N GLU A 85 9.55 9.21 8.57
CA GLU A 85 8.73 8.82 9.71
C GLU A 85 8.45 7.31 9.79
N ILE A 86 8.80 6.53 8.76
CA ILE A 86 8.58 5.09 8.75
C ILE A 86 9.20 4.45 10.00
N SER A 87 8.40 3.69 10.72
CA SER A 87 8.80 2.89 11.87
C SER A 87 8.50 1.42 11.64
N ASP A 88 8.77 0.58 12.62
CA ASP A 88 8.53 -0.86 12.55
C ASP A 88 7.12 -1.19 12.07
N CYS A 89 7.04 -1.94 10.97
CA CYS A 89 5.82 -2.45 10.38
C CYS A 89 6.10 -3.73 9.57
N GLN A 90 5.11 -4.58 9.42
CA GLN A 90 5.20 -5.77 8.56
C GLN A 90 4.98 -5.41 7.09
N VAL A 91 4.19 -4.39 6.83
CA VAL A 91 3.95 -3.86 5.48
C VAL A 91 4.19 -2.37 5.47
N VAL A 92 4.90 -1.85 4.49
CA VAL A 92 4.96 -0.42 4.19
C VAL A 92 4.42 -0.17 2.77
N TYR A 93 3.40 0.66 2.69
CA TYR A 93 2.82 1.12 1.44
C TYR A 93 3.28 2.53 1.14
N ILE A 94 3.98 2.70 0.03
CA ILE A 94 4.52 4.00 -0.44
C ILE A 94 3.66 4.50 -1.60
N SER A 95 2.89 5.54 -1.37
CA SER A 95 1.99 6.09 -2.39
C SER A 95 2.73 6.79 -3.53
N ALA A 96 2.02 7.05 -4.63
CA ALA A 96 2.52 7.82 -5.77
C ALA A 96 2.95 9.26 -5.39
N ASN A 97 2.49 9.78 -4.24
CA ASN A 97 2.86 11.10 -3.73
C ASN A 97 4.28 11.17 -3.13
N VAL A 98 5.00 10.05 -3.11
CA VAL A 98 6.37 9.92 -2.62
C VAL A 98 7.29 9.62 -3.79
N ASN A 99 8.39 10.35 -3.92
CA ASN A 99 9.44 9.99 -4.89
C ASN A 99 10.20 8.75 -4.37
N TYR A 100 9.64 7.57 -4.65
CA TYR A 100 10.21 6.31 -4.17
C TYR A 100 11.67 6.13 -4.61
N ALA A 101 12.00 6.44 -5.86
CA ALA A 101 13.37 6.27 -6.38
C ALA A 101 14.42 7.03 -5.53
N LYS A 102 14.06 8.23 -5.03
CA LYS A 102 14.93 9.03 -4.16
C LYS A 102 15.15 8.38 -2.78
N TYR A 103 14.11 7.76 -2.23
CA TYR A 103 14.12 7.25 -0.84
C TYR A 103 14.25 5.73 -0.74
N ALA A 104 14.35 5.01 -1.85
CA ALA A 104 14.32 3.54 -1.86
C ALA A 104 15.40 2.91 -0.98
N ALA A 105 16.64 3.39 -1.05
CA ALA A 105 17.74 2.90 -0.22
C ALA A 105 17.48 3.18 1.28
N ASP A 106 17.06 4.40 1.62
CA ASP A 106 16.76 4.78 3.00
C ASP A 106 15.61 3.98 3.56
N ILE A 107 14.54 3.77 2.79
CA ILE A 107 13.40 2.94 3.18
C ILE A 107 13.84 1.50 3.43
N THR A 108 14.60 0.91 2.50
CA THR A 108 15.09 -0.47 2.62
C THR A 108 15.98 -0.66 3.84
N ASN A 109 16.81 0.33 4.17
CA ASN A 109 17.69 0.28 5.34
C ASN A 109 16.92 0.50 6.66
N LYS A 110 15.81 1.20 6.62
CA LYS A 110 15.03 1.59 7.80
C LYS A 110 14.03 0.53 8.24
N VAL A 111 13.40 -0.15 7.28
CA VAL A 111 12.45 -1.22 7.57
C VAL A 111 13.16 -2.51 7.98
N LYS A 112 12.45 -3.36 8.71
CA LYS A 112 12.95 -4.71 9.00
C LYS A 112 13.11 -5.52 7.70
N LYS A 113 13.99 -6.51 7.74
CA LYS A 113 14.24 -7.36 6.58
C LYS A 113 12.97 -8.00 6.03
N GLU A 114 12.10 -8.46 6.92
CA GLU A 114 10.84 -9.15 6.59
C GLU A 114 9.67 -8.18 6.29
N THR A 115 9.93 -6.90 6.10
CA THR A 115 8.88 -5.93 5.74
C THR A 115 8.55 -6.01 4.26
N LEU A 116 7.27 -6.22 3.94
CA LEU A 116 6.75 -6.12 2.58
C LEU A 116 6.70 -4.67 2.13
N ILE A 117 7.41 -4.34 1.05
CA ILE A 117 7.40 -3.00 0.45
C ILE A 117 6.46 -3.01 -0.76
N ILE A 118 5.39 -2.22 -0.66
CA ILE A 118 4.40 -1.99 -1.73
C ILE A 118 4.55 -0.55 -2.21
N THR A 119 4.52 -0.32 -3.51
CA THR A 119 4.72 1.01 -4.12
C THR A 119 3.72 1.31 -5.22
N GLU A 120 3.72 2.56 -5.68
CA GLU A 120 2.98 3.06 -6.84
C GLU A 120 3.89 3.93 -7.74
N ALA A 121 5.09 3.49 -8.02
CA ALA A 121 6.05 4.26 -8.81
C ALA A 121 6.57 3.45 -9.99
N GLU A 122 6.74 4.09 -11.14
CA GLU A 122 7.31 3.42 -12.31
C GLU A 122 8.70 2.87 -12.01
N GLY A 123 8.94 1.62 -12.39
CA GLY A 123 10.23 0.94 -12.19
C GLY A 123 10.60 0.67 -10.72
N ALA A 124 9.70 0.84 -9.77
CA ALA A 124 9.97 0.69 -8.34
C ALA A 124 10.50 -0.71 -7.96
N THR A 125 10.10 -1.74 -8.67
CA THR A 125 10.59 -3.11 -8.46
C THR A 125 12.10 -3.24 -8.72
N ASN A 126 12.70 -2.41 -9.58
CA ASN A 126 14.14 -2.36 -9.79
C ASN A 126 14.90 -1.73 -8.60
N SER A 127 14.19 -1.02 -7.73
CA SER A 127 14.72 -0.33 -6.56
C SER A 127 14.28 -0.94 -5.23
N GLY A 128 13.92 -2.23 -5.22
CA GLY A 128 13.66 -2.98 -4.00
C GLY A 128 12.17 -3.17 -3.65
N SER A 129 11.24 -2.52 -4.36
CA SER A 129 9.81 -2.81 -4.17
C SER A 129 9.49 -4.26 -4.52
N MET A 130 8.63 -4.88 -3.75
CA MET A 130 8.22 -6.28 -3.96
C MET A 130 6.91 -6.36 -4.74
N ILE A 131 5.99 -5.44 -4.46
CA ILE A 131 4.73 -5.29 -5.19
C ILE A 131 4.61 -3.83 -5.61
N ASN A 132 4.30 -3.59 -6.88
CA ASN A 132 4.13 -2.24 -7.39
C ASN A 132 2.79 -2.13 -8.13
N PHE A 133 1.90 -1.28 -7.63
CA PHE A 133 0.66 -0.98 -8.33
C PHE A 133 0.93 -0.08 -9.52
N VAL A 134 0.31 -0.42 -10.64
CA VAL A 134 0.41 0.33 -11.91
C VAL A 134 -0.98 0.46 -12.53
N VAL A 135 -1.20 1.55 -13.23
CA VAL A 135 -2.39 1.71 -14.08
C VAL A 135 -1.96 1.50 -15.52
N ARG A 136 -2.55 0.52 -16.18
CA ARG A 136 -2.31 0.22 -17.61
C ARG A 136 -3.64 0.00 -18.31
N GLU A 137 -3.87 0.69 -19.41
CA GLU A 137 -5.14 0.61 -20.15
C GLU A 137 -6.35 0.90 -19.25
N ASP A 138 -6.24 1.95 -18.43
CA ASP A 138 -7.26 2.40 -17.46
C ASP A 138 -7.66 1.33 -16.42
N LYS A 139 -6.81 0.32 -16.23
CA LYS A 139 -7.02 -0.75 -15.24
C LYS A 139 -5.93 -0.76 -14.20
N LEU A 140 -6.33 -0.93 -12.95
CA LEU A 140 -5.40 -1.18 -11.86
C LEU A 140 -4.82 -2.59 -12.02
N LYS A 141 -3.49 -2.66 -12.14
CA LYS A 141 -2.69 -3.89 -12.19
C LYS A 141 -1.60 -3.81 -11.12
N PHE A 142 -0.86 -4.88 -10.92
CA PHE A 142 0.33 -4.86 -10.08
C PHE A 142 1.46 -5.70 -10.69
N GLU A 143 2.67 -5.31 -10.37
CA GLU A 143 3.90 -6.03 -10.67
C GLU A 143 4.38 -6.72 -9.40
N LEU A 144 4.82 -7.96 -9.50
CA LEU A 144 5.40 -8.73 -8.39
C LEU A 144 6.85 -9.07 -8.69
N HIS A 145 7.76 -8.69 -7.79
CA HIS A 145 9.18 -9.04 -7.88
C HIS A 145 9.57 -10.09 -6.84
N LYS A 146 9.46 -11.36 -7.21
CA LYS A 146 9.77 -12.51 -6.33
C LYS A 146 11.19 -12.45 -5.75
N GLY A 147 12.18 -12.01 -6.52
CA GLY A 147 13.57 -11.90 -6.07
C GLY A 147 13.73 -10.93 -4.91
N ASN A 148 13.02 -9.79 -4.91
CA ASN A 148 13.05 -8.84 -3.80
C ASN A 148 12.37 -9.43 -2.55
N ALA A 149 11.23 -10.08 -2.71
CA ALA A 149 10.54 -10.76 -1.62
C ALA A 149 11.41 -11.86 -0.99
N SER A 150 12.00 -12.74 -1.80
CA SER A 150 12.89 -13.81 -1.31
C SER A 150 14.11 -13.28 -0.56
N LYS A 151 14.73 -12.19 -1.03
CA LYS A 151 15.85 -11.53 -0.33
C LYS A 151 15.45 -11.01 1.05
N SER A 152 14.19 -10.63 1.20
CA SER A 152 13.59 -10.16 2.46
C SER A 152 13.06 -11.29 3.34
N GLY A 153 13.08 -12.52 2.87
CA GLY A 153 12.63 -13.69 3.63
C GLY A 153 11.12 -13.86 3.68
N ILE A 154 10.42 -13.29 2.70
CA ILE A 154 8.97 -13.41 2.54
C ILE A 154 8.60 -13.85 1.11
#